data_fa202f59a5fa72bc49c28baf5056d052
#
_entry.id   fa202f59a5fa72bc49c28baf5056d052
#
_cell.length_a   1.000
_cell.length_b   1.000
_cell.length_c   1.000
_cell.angle_alpha   90.00
_cell.angle_beta   90.00
_cell.angle_gamma   90.00
#
_symmetry.space_group_name_H-M   'P 1'
#
loop_
_entity.id
_entity.type
_entity.pdbx_description
1 polymer ?
#
loop_
_entity_poly.entity_id
_entity_poly.type
_entity_poly.pdbx_seq_one_letter_code
_entity_poly.pdbx_strand_id
1 'polypeptide(L)'
;MTKAGAGKSGTAAVYTAAGGFTNATSPVNFARPVTTSHRTSVVSNRSSHFTEFRVRYAETDRMGVVYHANYLVWCEVGRVEFMRTLGRDYAALEERGTGLAVTDARVRYLAPARFDDPVRVTTTLVGVRSRAVSISYEITHAATGVRMATAHTDLVSIDRDGRLMALPQDFRAALEAAL
;
A
#
# COMPACT_ATOMS: atom_id res chain seq x y z
N MET A 1 43.77 24.13 -19.24
CA MET A 1 43.28 22.93 -19.95
C MET A 1 42.12 22.36 -19.16
N THR A 2 40.91 22.71 -19.57
CA THR A 2 39.65 22.39 -18.87
C THR A 2 39.00 21.22 -19.58
N LYS A 3 38.75 20.13 -18.88
CA LYS A 3 38.04 18.97 -19.43
C LYS A 3 36.62 18.93 -18.88
N ALA A 4 35.65 19.22 -19.73
CA ALA A 4 34.22 19.12 -19.43
C ALA A 4 33.78 17.63 -19.32
N GLY A 5 33.14 17.29 -18.23
CA GLY A 5 32.50 15.97 -18.05
C GLY A 5 31.13 15.94 -18.72
N ALA A 6 30.96 15.04 -19.68
CA ALA A 6 29.70 14.79 -20.36
C ALA A 6 28.72 14.00 -19.44
N GLY A 7 27.57 14.57 -19.19
CA GLY A 7 26.45 13.87 -18.51
C GLY A 7 25.92 12.74 -19.39
N LYS A 8 25.86 11.54 -18.84
CA LYS A 8 25.22 10.38 -19.50
C LYS A 8 23.70 10.46 -19.29
N SER A 9 22.97 10.83 -20.34
CA SER A 9 21.51 10.64 -20.39
C SER A 9 21.21 9.14 -20.53
N GLY A 10 20.51 8.57 -19.55
CA GLY A 10 20.05 7.18 -19.62
C GLY A 10 18.92 7.03 -20.62
N THR A 11 19.18 6.30 -21.70
CA THR A 11 18.17 5.94 -22.73
C THR A 11 17.54 4.62 -22.38
N ALA A 12 16.20 4.59 -22.26
CA ALA A 12 15.46 3.34 -22.07
C ALA A 12 15.24 2.66 -23.45
N ALA A 13 15.60 1.37 -23.54
CA ALA A 13 15.40 0.56 -24.74
C ALA A 13 14.09 -0.23 -24.66
N VAL A 14 13.28 -0.20 -25.70
CA VAL A 14 12.04 -1.01 -25.86
C VAL A 14 12.29 -2.10 -26.88
N TYR A 15 11.92 -3.33 -26.57
CA TYR A 15 12.04 -4.49 -27.45
C TYR A 15 10.83 -4.64 -28.34
N THR A 16 11.01 -4.73 -29.66
CA THR A 16 9.93 -5.01 -30.61
C THR A 16 10.09 -6.41 -31.23
N ALA A 17 8.97 -7.05 -31.57
CA ALA A 17 8.91 -8.43 -32.09
C ALA A 17 9.65 -8.68 -33.43
N ALA A 18 10.26 -7.64 -34.03
CA ALA A 18 11.04 -7.73 -35.27
C ALA A 18 12.55 -7.75 -35.08
N GLY A 19 13.05 -7.90 -33.85
CA GLY A 19 14.49 -8.06 -33.55
C GLY A 19 15.35 -6.81 -33.66
N GLY A 20 14.76 -5.61 -33.69
CA GLY A 20 15.46 -4.33 -33.72
C GLY A 20 15.24 -3.50 -32.47
N PHE A 21 16.27 -2.78 -32.00
CA PHE A 21 16.13 -1.79 -30.94
C PHE A 21 15.85 -0.42 -31.54
N THR A 22 14.75 0.21 -31.17
CA THR A 22 14.49 1.62 -31.50
C THR A 22 14.45 2.47 -30.24
N ASN A 23 15.12 3.62 -30.29
CA ASN A 23 15.07 4.61 -29.21
C ASN A 23 13.74 5.37 -29.28
N ALA A 24 12.79 5.04 -28.42
CA ALA A 24 11.55 5.81 -28.30
C ALA A 24 11.68 6.80 -27.13
N THR A 25 11.74 8.09 -27.43
CA THR A 25 11.70 9.21 -26.48
C THR A 25 10.28 9.72 -26.24
N SER A 26 9.31 8.84 -26.07
CA SER A 26 7.94 9.26 -25.72
C SER A 26 7.72 9.03 -24.23
N PRO A 27 7.38 10.08 -23.46
CA PRO A 27 6.98 9.89 -22.07
C PRO A 27 5.72 9.05 -22.01
N VAL A 28 5.72 7.97 -21.24
CA VAL A 28 4.53 7.19 -20.95
C VAL A 28 3.57 8.09 -20.17
N ASN A 29 2.52 8.55 -20.85
CA ASN A 29 1.54 9.45 -20.25
C ASN A 29 0.51 8.62 -19.46
N PHE A 30 0.69 8.55 -18.14
CA PHE A 30 -0.23 7.87 -17.23
C PHE A 30 -1.48 8.70 -16.89
N ALA A 31 -1.61 9.91 -17.43
CA ALA A 31 -2.71 10.80 -17.14
C ALA A 31 -3.78 10.78 -18.23
N ARG A 32 -4.76 9.89 -18.14
CA ARG A 32 -6.10 10.17 -18.64
C ARG A 32 -6.94 10.72 -17.49
N PRO A 33 -7.44 11.96 -17.54
CA PRO A 33 -8.34 12.45 -16.50
C PRO A 33 -9.65 11.67 -16.60
N VAL A 34 -9.94 10.86 -15.59
CA VAL A 34 -11.28 10.36 -15.36
C VAL A 34 -12.03 11.51 -14.69
N THR A 35 -12.97 12.09 -15.41
CA THR A 35 -13.91 13.08 -14.89
C THR A 35 -14.72 12.40 -13.79
N THR A 36 -14.35 12.61 -12.54
CA THR A 36 -15.11 12.14 -11.39
C THR A 36 -16.02 13.25 -10.94
N SER A 37 -17.32 13.07 -11.12
CA SER A 37 -18.35 13.90 -10.51
C SER A 37 -18.11 13.99 -9.00
N HIS A 38 -18.03 15.20 -8.47
CA HIS A 38 -17.96 15.47 -7.04
C HIS A 38 -19.23 14.92 -6.35
N ARG A 39 -19.15 13.72 -5.80
CA ARG A 39 -20.03 13.36 -4.70
C ARG A 39 -19.43 13.97 -3.45
N THR A 40 -20.19 14.86 -2.82
CA THR A 40 -19.95 15.36 -1.48
C THR A 40 -19.65 14.19 -0.56
N SER A 41 -18.39 14.02 -0.17
CA SER A 41 -17.99 12.99 0.79
C SER A 41 -18.54 13.41 2.15
N VAL A 42 -19.53 12.68 2.64
CA VAL A 42 -19.82 12.64 4.07
C VAL A 42 -18.51 12.26 4.73
N VAL A 43 -17.93 13.17 5.52
CA VAL A 43 -16.77 12.91 6.36
C VAL A 43 -17.22 11.87 7.39
N SER A 44 -17.03 10.60 7.09
CA SER A 44 -17.21 9.55 8.09
C SER A 44 -16.07 9.72 9.09
N ASN A 45 -16.41 9.81 10.37
CA ASN A 45 -15.48 9.94 11.51
C ASN A 45 -14.73 8.59 11.75
N ARG A 46 -14.27 7.95 10.70
CA ARG A 46 -13.53 6.69 10.77
C ARG A 46 -12.12 6.93 11.22
N SER A 47 -11.69 6.16 12.19
CA SER A 47 -10.31 6.25 12.64
C SER A 47 -9.37 5.83 11.53
N SER A 48 -8.41 6.68 11.24
CA SER A 48 -7.30 6.41 10.32
C SER A 48 -5.98 6.68 11.03
N HIS A 49 -4.97 5.92 10.66
CA HIS A 49 -3.60 6.10 11.13
C HIS A 49 -2.67 6.13 9.94
N PHE A 50 -1.58 6.88 10.03
CA PHE A 50 -0.55 6.85 9.01
C PHE A 50 0.79 6.40 9.56
N THR A 51 1.55 5.70 8.72
CA THR A 51 2.92 5.28 8.99
C THR A 51 3.80 5.82 7.87
N GLU A 52 4.97 6.33 8.22
CA GLU A 52 5.94 6.86 7.27
C GLU A 52 7.25 6.09 7.32
N PHE A 53 7.84 5.88 6.16
CA PHE A 53 9.16 5.26 5.99
C PHE A 53 9.75 5.67 4.65
N ARG A 54 11.01 5.26 4.40
CA ARG A 54 11.66 5.44 3.10
C ARG A 54 11.71 4.12 2.33
N VAL A 55 11.55 4.22 1.02
CA VAL A 55 11.71 3.08 0.12
C VAL A 55 13.12 2.53 0.23
N ARG A 56 13.24 1.24 0.55
CA ARG A 56 14.52 0.55 0.64
C ARG A 56 15.01 0.17 -0.76
N TYR A 57 16.33 0.10 -0.95
CA TYR A 57 16.93 -0.32 -2.22
C TYR A 57 16.45 -1.72 -2.65
N ALA A 58 16.33 -2.65 -1.69
CA ALA A 58 15.86 -4.01 -1.92
C ALA A 58 14.39 -4.12 -2.39
N GLU A 59 13.62 -3.04 -2.31
CA GLU A 59 12.21 -3.01 -2.76
C GLU A 59 12.07 -2.63 -4.23
N THR A 60 13.15 -2.18 -4.88
CA THR A 60 13.14 -1.75 -6.28
C THR A 60 13.47 -2.88 -7.24
N ASP A 61 12.90 -2.81 -8.43
CA ASP A 61 13.16 -3.74 -9.52
C ASP A 61 14.14 -3.17 -10.56
N ARG A 62 14.37 -3.94 -11.62
CA ARG A 62 15.31 -3.55 -12.70
C ARG A 62 14.86 -2.27 -13.44
N MET A 63 13.60 -1.86 -13.35
CA MET A 63 13.12 -0.61 -13.92
C MET A 63 13.46 0.61 -13.04
N GLY A 64 14.05 0.39 -11.86
CA GLY A 64 14.37 1.44 -10.89
C GLY A 64 13.15 2.01 -10.18
N VAL A 65 12.06 1.27 -10.16
CA VAL A 65 10.85 1.58 -9.40
C VAL A 65 10.55 0.46 -8.41
N VAL A 66 9.73 0.75 -7.42
CA VAL A 66 9.32 -0.26 -6.43
C VAL A 66 8.56 -1.39 -7.12
N TYR A 67 9.02 -2.64 -6.88
CA TYR A 67 8.36 -3.83 -7.36
C TYR A 67 6.93 -3.90 -6.79
N HIS A 68 5.98 -4.13 -7.67
CA HIS A 68 4.55 -3.97 -7.37
C HIS A 68 4.07 -4.74 -6.14
N ALA A 69 4.62 -5.90 -5.81
CA ALA A 69 4.23 -6.68 -4.64
C ALA A 69 4.60 -5.99 -3.30
N ASN A 70 5.60 -5.12 -3.27
CA ASN A 70 6.02 -4.43 -2.06
C ASN A 70 4.96 -3.47 -1.52
N TYR A 71 4.04 -2.99 -2.36
CA TYR A 71 2.91 -2.18 -1.89
C TYR A 71 1.99 -2.96 -0.95
N LEU A 72 1.85 -4.29 -1.12
CA LEU A 72 1.13 -5.13 -0.17
C LEU A 72 1.88 -5.30 1.16
N VAL A 73 3.21 -5.38 1.12
CA VAL A 73 4.04 -5.37 2.33
C VAL A 73 3.86 -4.05 3.08
N TRP A 74 3.81 -2.93 2.38
CA TRP A 74 3.55 -1.63 3.00
C TRP A 74 2.15 -1.53 3.62
N CYS A 75 1.14 -2.15 2.98
CA CYS A 75 -0.20 -2.27 3.57
C CYS A 75 -0.18 -3.09 4.87
N GLU A 76 0.64 -4.15 4.92
CA GLU A 76 0.84 -4.94 6.15
C GLU A 76 1.43 -4.07 7.26
N VAL A 77 2.53 -3.36 6.99
CA VAL A 77 3.16 -2.43 7.94
C VAL A 77 2.13 -1.42 8.46
N GLY A 78 1.40 -0.76 7.56
CA GLY A 78 0.35 0.20 7.95
C GLY A 78 -0.73 -0.41 8.83
N ARG A 79 -1.16 -1.63 8.52
CA ARG A 79 -2.17 -2.37 9.30
C ARG A 79 -1.67 -2.73 10.71
N VAL A 80 -0.45 -3.22 10.81
CA VAL A 80 0.14 -3.58 12.10
C VAL A 80 0.29 -2.35 12.99
N GLU A 81 0.77 -1.22 12.46
CA GLU A 81 0.88 0.03 13.20
C GLU A 81 -0.50 0.57 13.60
N PHE A 82 -1.48 0.52 12.71
CA PHE A 82 -2.85 0.91 13.03
C PHE A 82 -3.41 0.09 14.21
N MET A 83 -3.26 -1.24 14.21
CA MET A 83 -3.69 -2.10 15.32
C MET A 83 -3.00 -1.73 16.63
N ARG A 84 -1.70 -1.41 16.57
CA ARG A 84 -0.92 -0.98 17.73
C ARG A 84 -1.45 0.32 18.35
N THR A 85 -1.90 1.28 17.53
CA THR A 85 -2.51 2.54 18.04
C THR A 85 -3.83 2.30 18.77
N LEU A 86 -4.53 1.21 18.47
CA LEU A 86 -5.73 0.80 19.19
C LEU A 86 -5.41 0.06 20.52
N GLY A 87 -4.14 0.00 20.91
CA GLY A 87 -3.70 -0.77 22.07
C GLY A 87 -3.84 -2.28 21.87
N ARG A 88 -3.81 -2.73 20.60
CA ARG A 88 -3.97 -4.13 20.21
C ARG A 88 -2.73 -4.59 19.46
N ASP A 89 -1.83 -5.21 20.21
CA ASP A 89 -0.65 -5.82 19.62
C ASP A 89 -1.06 -7.07 18.82
N TYR A 90 -0.65 -7.09 17.56
CA TYR A 90 -0.94 -8.21 16.66
C TYR A 90 -0.27 -9.50 17.13
N ALA A 91 0.96 -9.42 17.65
CA ALA A 91 1.68 -10.57 18.21
C ALA A 91 0.92 -11.17 19.41
N ALA A 92 0.40 -10.32 20.31
CA ALA A 92 -0.40 -10.78 21.44
C ALA A 92 -1.73 -11.45 21.01
N LEU A 93 -2.30 -11.04 19.87
CA LEU A 93 -3.47 -11.71 19.29
C LEU A 93 -3.12 -13.11 18.81
N GLU A 94 -1.99 -13.26 18.11
CA GLU A 94 -1.49 -14.54 17.62
C GLU A 94 -1.09 -15.49 18.76
N GLU A 95 -0.46 -14.99 19.83
CA GLU A 95 -0.14 -15.77 21.02
C GLU A 95 -1.40 -16.35 21.68
N ARG A 96 -2.51 -15.62 21.65
CA ARG A 96 -3.83 -16.09 22.11
C ARG A 96 -4.49 -17.08 21.14
N GLY A 97 -3.82 -17.43 20.03
CA GLY A 97 -4.28 -18.41 19.05
C GLY A 97 -5.24 -17.87 18.01
N THR A 98 -5.28 -16.56 17.81
CA THR A 98 -6.11 -15.90 16.79
C THR A 98 -5.22 -15.25 15.75
N GLY A 99 -5.31 -15.67 14.50
CA GLY A 99 -4.68 -15.02 13.35
C GLY A 99 -5.69 -14.25 12.50
N LEU A 100 -5.19 -13.29 11.71
CA LEU A 100 -5.97 -12.62 10.67
C LEU A 100 -5.36 -12.98 9.31
N ALA A 101 -6.05 -13.86 8.57
CA ALA A 101 -5.64 -14.26 7.23
C ALA A 101 -6.24 -13.34 6.17
N VAL A 102 -5.41 -12.85 5.25
CA VAL A 102 -5.88 -12.06 4.09
C VAL A 102 -6.60 -12.99 3.12
N THR A 103 -7.84 -12.67 2.77
CA THR A 103 -8.67 -13.42 1.82
C THR A 103 -8.87 -12.71 0.50
N ASP A 104 -8.77 -11.37 0.49
CA ASP A 104 -8.78 -10.57 -0.72
C ASP A 104 -7.80 -9.40 -0.57
N ALA A 105 -7.08 -9.09 -1.64
CA ALA A 105 -6.19 -7.95 -1.70
C ALA A 105 -6.26 -7.31 -3.08
N ARG A 106 -6.50 -6.00 -3.12
CA ARG A 106 -6.58 -5.22 -4.35
C ARG A 106 -5.65 -4.03 -4.24
N VAL A 107 -4.84 -3.80 -5.27
CA VAL A 107 -3.98 -2.62 -5.36
C VAL A 107 -4.22 -1.95 -6.71
N ARG A 108 -4.40 -0.64 -6.68
CA ARG A 108 -4.42 0.20 -7.88
C ARG A 108 -3.21 1.12 -7.84
N TYR A 109 -2.31 0.95 -8.80
CA TYR A 109 -1.10 1.74 -8.96
C TYR A 109 -1.41 3.01 -9.76
N LEU A 110 -0.93 4.15 -9.29
CA LEU A 110 -1.22 5.49 -9.84
C LEU A 110 0.04 6.23 -10.26
N ALA A 111 1.11 6.13 -9.45
CA ALA A 111 2.43 6.68 -9.74
C ALA A 111 3.52 5.76 -9.17
N PRO A 112 4.68 5.66 -9.81
CA PRO A 112 5.78 4.84 -9.32
C PRO A 112 6.42 5.46 -8.07
N ALA A 113 6.82 4.60 -7.12
CA ALA A 113 7.76 4.96 -6.07
C ALA A 113 9.17 4.53 -6.46
N ARG A 114 10.20 5.24 -6.00
CA ARG A 114 11.61 4.98 -6.27
C ARG A 114 12.39 4.81 -4.99
N PHE A 115 13.62 4.32 -5.10
CA PHE A 115 14.53 4.23 -3.96
C PHE A 115 14.65 5.59 -3.24
N ASP A 116 14.62 5.53 -1.93
CA ASP A 116 14.70 6.66 -0.98
C ASP A 116 13.51 7.63 -0.98
N ASP A 117 12.48 7.41 -1.79
CA ASP A 117 11.25 8.20 -1.70
C ASP A 117 10.63 8.07 -0.29
N PRO A 118 10.24 9.19 0.36
CA PRO A 118 9.49 9.15 1.61
C PRO A 118 8.04 8.74 1.31
N VAL A 119 7.60 7.62 1.88
CA VAL A 119 6.26 7.07 1.69
C VAL A 119 5.45 7.24 2.96
N ARG A 120 4.19 7.64 2.78
CA ARG A 120 3.16 7.60 3.82
C ARG A 120 2.09 6.59 3.43
N VAL A 121 1.79 5.66 4.32
CA VAL A 121 0.68 4.72 4.20
C VAL A 121 -0.39 5.14 5.20
N THR A 122 -1.50 5.65 4.70
CA THR A 122 -2.69 5.96 5.50
C THR A 122 -3.60 4.74 5.50
N THR A 123 -3.81 4.17 6.67
CA THR A 123 -4.63 2.98 6.90
C THR A 123 -5.95 3.39 7.52
N THR A 124 -7.07 2.96 6.94
CA THR A 124 -8.42 3.27 7.41
C THR A 124 -9.23 1.99 7.56
N LEU A 125 -9.79 1.78 8.75
CA LEU A 125 -10.73 0.70 9.00
C LEU A 125 -12.07 1.03 8.31
N VAL A 126 -12.55 0.12 7.46
CA VAL A 126 -13.76 0.35 6.65
C VAL A 126 -14.89 -0.61 6.96
N GLY A 127 -14.60 -1.70 7.66
CA GLY A 127 -15.63 -2.64 8.10
C GLY A 127 -15.14 -3.64 9.14
N VAL A 128 -16.01 -3.96 10.08
CA VAL A 128 -15.83 -5.01 11.09
C VAL A 128 -17.05 -5.91 11.08
N ARG A 129 -16.83 -7.22 11.05
CA ARG A 129 -17.87 -8.25 11.17
C ARG A 129 -17.45 -9.23 12.26
N SER A 130 -18.33 -10.18 12.60
CA SER A 130 -18.03 -11.16 13.65
C SER A 130 -16.73 -11.96 13.42
N ARG A 131 -16.35 -12.18 12.15
CA ARG A 131 -15.19 -13.00 11.76
C ARG A 131 -14.27 -12.31 10.73
N ALA A 132 -14.55 -11.06 10.36
CA ALA A 132 -13.83 -10.40 9.28
C ALA A 132 -13.60 -8.92 9.56
N VAL A 133 -12.50 -8.40 8.98
CA VAL A 133 -12.10 -7.00 9.02
C VAL A 133 -11.77 -6.54 7.61
N SER A 134 -12.26 -5.37 7.23
CA SER A 134 -11.98 -4.74 5.93
C SER A 134 -11.20 -3.45 6.15
N ILE A 135 -10.10 -3.27 5.44
CA ILE A 135 -9.19 -2.14 5.58
C ILE A 135 -8.88 -1.55 4.21
N SER A 136 -8.90 -0.23 4.10
CA SER A 136 -8.43 0.51 2.92
C SER A 136 -7.16 1.26 3.23
N TYR A 137 -6.34 1.46 2.18
CA TYR A 137 -5.05 2.13 2.27
C TYR A 137 -4.93 3.18 1.17
N GLU A 138 -4.35 4.31 1.54
CA GLU A 138 -3.85 5.30 0.61
C GLU A 138 -2.34 5.43 0.78
N ILE A 139 -1.59 5.24 -0.30
CA ILE A 139 -0.12 5.29 -0.30
C ILE A 139 0.29 6.53 -1.08
N THR A 140 0.96 7.45 -0.41
CA THR A 140 1.35 8.75 -0.95
C THR A 140 2.84 9.01 -0.76
N HIS A 141 3.41 9.86 -1.61
CA HIS A 141 4.72 10.45 -1.37
C HIS A 141 4.61 11.46 -0.22
N ALA A 142 5.26 11.21 0.91
CA ALA A 142 5.03 11.99 2.14
C ALA A 142 5.36 13.49 2.00
N ALA A 143 6.37 13.84 1.17
CA ALA A 143 6.78 15.22 0.99
C ALA A 143 5.94 15.98 -0.05
N THR A 144 5.42 15.32 -1.09
CA THR A 144 4.71 15.99 -2.20
C THR A 144 3.21 15.77 -2.19
N GLY A 145 2.71 14.79 -1.42
CA GLY A 145 1.31 14.38 -1.40
C GLY A 145 0.85 13.62 -2.65
N VAL A 146 1.76 13.33 -3.60
CA VAL A 146 1.41 12.57 -4.80
C VAL A 146 0.93 11.18 -4.41
N ARG A 147 -0.26 10.81 -4.85
CA ARG A 147 -0.83 9.49 -4.60
C ARG A 147 -0.16 8.45 -5.49
N MET A 148 0.54 7.50 -4.87
CA MET A 148 1.26 6.42 -5.56
C MET A 148 0.38 5.21 -5.80
N ALA A 149 -0.45 4.83 -4.81
CA ALA A 149 -1.38 3.73 -4.93
C ALA A 149 -2.57 3.89 -3.97
N THR A 150 -3.64 3.14 -4.26
CA THR A 150 -4.70 2.83 -3.30
C THR A 150 -4.81 1.32 -3.18
N ALA A 151 -5.12 0.83 -1.99
CA ALA A 151 -5.28 -0.61 -1.76
C ALA A 151 -6.46 -0.90 -0.83
N HIS A 152 -6.88 -2.14 -0.86
CA HIS A 152 -7.90 -2.69 0.02
C HIS A 152 -7.54 -4.13 0.38
N THR A 153 -7.78 -4.52 1.63
CA THR A 153 -7.66 -5.91 2.06
C THR A 153 -8.87 -6.32 2.90
N ASP A 154 -9.36 -7.53 2.63
CA ASP A 154 -10.29 -8.23 3.51
C ASP A 154 -9.54 -9.34 4.23
N LEU A 155 -9.75 -9.42 5.54
CA LEU A 155 -9.13 -10.40 6.41
C LEU A 155 -10.20 -11.18 7.17
N VAL A 156 -9.94 -12.45 7.43
CA VAL A 156 -10.77 -13.29 8.27
C VAL A 156 -10.01 -13.77 9.49
N SER A 157 -10.73 -13.92 10.60
CA SER A 157 -10.19 -14.47 11.84
C SER A 157 -10.12 -15.98 11.77
N ILE A 158 -8.95 -16.55 12.06
CA ILE A 158 -8.66 -17.98 12.05
C ILE A 158 -8.02 -18.43 13.36
N ASP A 159 -8.24 -19.69 13.72
CA ASP A 159 -7.51 -20.36 14.80
C ASP A 159 -6.15 -20.90 14.32
N ARG A 160 -5.42 -21.58 15.22
CA ARG A 160 -4.12 -22.19 14.93
C ARG A 160 -4.17 -23.29 13.87
N ASP A 161 -5.33 -23.89 13.67
CA ASP A 161 -5.54 -24.94 12.65
C ASP A 161 -6.02 -24.33 11.31
N GLY A 162 -6.13 -23.01 11.21
CA GLY A 162 -6.60 -22.29 10.01
C GLY A 162 -8.12 -22.30 9.84
N ARG A 163 -8.90 -22.68 10.87
CA ARG A 163 -10.37 -22.68 10.81
C ARG A 163 -10.92 -21.31 11.16
N LEU A 164 -11.98 -20.92 10.47
CA LEU A 164 -12.67 -19.65 10.72
C LEU A 164 -13.23 -19.61 12.15
N MET A 165 -12.88 -18.54 12.87
CA MET A 165 -13.38 -18.29 14.22
C MET A 165 -13.89 -16.85 14.36
N ALA A 166 -14.66 -16.60 15.41
CA ALA A 166 -15.08 -15.23 15.75
C ALA A 166 -13.86 -14.42 16.24
N LEU A 167 -13.81 -13.14 15.90
CA LEU A 167 -12.87 -12.21 16.52
C LEU A 167 -13.07 -12.23 18.05
N PRO A 168 -11.97 -12.23 18.85
CA PRO A 168 -12.06 -12.03 20.29
C PRO A 168 -12.88 -10.78 20.62
N GLN A 169 -13.77 -10.87 21.61
CA GLN A 169 -14.73 -9.81 21.91
C GLN A 169 -14.07 -8.47 22.21
N ASP A 170 -12.98 -8.48 22.99
CA ASP A 170 -12.21 -7.30 23.34
C ASP A 170 -11.52 -6.66 22.12
N PHE A 171 -11.00 -7.48 21.20
CA PHE A 171 -10.39 -7.03 19.97
C PHE A 171 -11.45 -6.45 19.02
N ARG A 172 -12.55 -7.15 18.84
CA ARG A 172 -13.68 -6.70 18.02
C ARG A 172 -14.25 -5.38 18.52
N ALA A 173 -14.48 -5.24 19.83
CA ALA A 173 -15.00 -4.01 20.43
C ALA A 173 -14.07 -2.82 20.19
N ALA A 174 -12.75 -3.00 20.27
CA ALA A 174 -11.78 -1.95 19.99
C ALA A 174 -11.83 -1.51 18.51
N LEU A 175 -11.99 -2.46 17.58
CA LEU A 175 -12.15 -2.15 16.15
C LEU A 175 -13.48 -1.44 15.87
N GLU A 176 -14.59 -1.90 16.47
CA GLU A 176 -15.91 -1.27 16.29
C GLU A 176 -15.93 0.16 16.84
N ALA A 177 -15.21 0.45 17.92
CA ALA A 177 -15.05 1.81 18.46
C ALA A 177 -14.22 2.73 17.54
N ALA A 178 -13.41 2.16 16.63
CA ALA A 178 -12.59 2.89 15.67
C ALA A 178 -13.25 3.05 14.28
N LEU A 179 -14.48 2.61 14.10
CA LEU A 179 -15.20 2.61 12.82
C LEU A 179 -16.02 3.88 12.65
#